data_58e3237bf616eca16d89f2f83434c95f
#
_entry.id   58e3237bf616eca16d89f2f83434c95f
#
_cell.length_a   1.000
_cell.length_b   1.000
_cell.length_c   1.000
_cell.angle_alpha   90.00
_cell.angle_beta   90.00
_cell.angle_gamma   90.00
#
_symmetry.space_group_name_H-M   'P 1'
#
loop_
_entity.id
_entity.type
_entity.pdbx_description
1 polymer ?
#
loop_
_entity_poly.entity_id
_entity_poly.type
_entity_poly.pdbx_seq_one_letter_code
_entity_poly.pdbx_strand_id
1 'polypeptide(L)'
;YIVSSGLSCAPASDGGVLAPGMLPFWTALAAFLILGEKLDQIRRAGLFVILIGALLVGLWQILFNSDEGVWKGHILFLIGSGLFAVYSVIFRQSGLTPLHGLLIGLFWGTLFIIPILLLTGRVNFNNVSALDIGITIVIQSLIIGILATILFNYGVRLIGASEMGAFGALTPILAMLGGIMFLNETVPAIKMVGIFLVA
;
A
#
# COMPACT_ATOMS: atom_id res chain seq x y z
N TYR A 1 5.77 -7.86 1.40
CA TYR A 1 5.27 -9.24 1.34
C TYR A 1 3.74 -9.31 1.41
N ILE A 2 3.10 -8.73 2.43
CA ILE A 2 1.63 -8.79 2.60
C ILE A 2 0.92 -8.21 1.38
N VAL A 3 1.28 -6.99 0.96
CA VAL A 3 0.69 -6.33 -0.22
C VAL A 3 1.00 -7.10 -1.51
N SER A 4 2.24 -7.57 -1.68
CA SER A 4 2.62 -8.38 -2.86
C SER A 4 1.86 -9.70 -2.92
N SER A 5 1.61 -10.34 -1.77
CA SER A 5 0.74 -11.52 -1.71
C SER A 5 -0.72 -11.19 -2.04
N GLY A 6 -1.18 -9.97 -1.75
CA GLY A 6 -2.50 -9.49 -2.16
C GLY A 6 -2.65 -9.40 -3.68
N LEU A 7 -1.59 -8.95 -4.38
CA LEU A 7 -1.58 -8.84 -5.85
C LEU A 7 -1.67 -10.19 -6.58
N SER A 8 -1.35 -11.30 -5.91
CA SER A 8 -1.58 -12.64 -6.48
C SER A 8 -3.03 -13.10 -6.40
N CYS A 9 -3.88 -12.39 -5.67
CA CYS A 9 -5.29 -12.73 -5.43
C CYS A 9 -6.26 -11.69 -5.97
N ALA A 10 -5.83 -10.44 -6.20
CA ALA A 10 -6.69 -9.34 -6.60
C ALA A 10 -6.02 -8.44 -7.66
N PRO A 11 -6.81 -7.72 -8.50
CA PRO A 11 -6.30 -6.82 -9.53
C PRO A 11 -5.38 -5.72 -8.97
N ALA A 12 -4.44 -5.24 -9.79
CA ALA A 12 -3.53 -4.16 -9.41
C ALA A 12 -4.26 -2.83 -9.16
N SER A 13 -5.34 -2.58 -9.91
CA SER A 13 -6.23 -1.42 -9.70
C SER A 13 -6.85 -1.40 -8.30
N ASP A 14 -7.28 -2.55 -7.77
CA ASP A 14 -7.82 -2.67 -6.41
C ASP A 14 -6.70 -2.48 -5.36
N GLY A 15 -5.52 -3.03 -5.65
CA GLY A 15 -4.33 -2.84 -4.82
C GLY A 15 -3.95 -1.38 -4.65
N GLY A 16 -4.03 -0.58 -5.73
CA GLY A 16 -3.79 0.85 -5.69
C GLY A 16 -4.74 1.62 -4.79
N VAL A 17 -6.02 1.21 -4.73
CA VAL A 17 -7.04 1.83 -3.87
C VAL A 17 -6.89 1.39 -2.42
N LEU A 18 -6.83 0.07 -2.18
CA LEU A 18 -6.93 -0.51 -0.85
C LEU A 18 -5.60 -0.51 -0.07
N ALA A 19 -4.45 -0.34 -0.75
CA ALA A 19 -3.16 -0.20 -0.08
C ALA A 19 -2.75 1.28 0.01
N PRO A 20 -2.13 1.94 -0.99
CA PRO A 20 -1.72 3.33 -0.84
C PRO A 20 -2.90 4.31 -0.78
N GLY A 21 -4.02 4.06 -1.47
CA GLY A 21 -5.20 4.91 -1.43
C GLY A 21 -5.86 4.99 -0.05
N MET A 22 -5.82 3.92 0.74
CA MET A 22 -6.30 3.91 2.12
C MET A 22 -5.29 4.43 3.15
N LEU A 23 -4.07 4.74 2.72
CA LEU A 23 -3.02 5.21 3.62
C LEU A 23 -3.40 6.49 4.39
N PRO A 24 -4.04 7.52 3.78
CA PRO A 24 -4.49 8.71 4.53
C PRO A 24 -5.44 8.37 5.67
N PHE A 25 -6.36 7.43 5.43
CA PHE A 25 -7.31 6.98 6.46
C PHE A 25 -6.57 6.28 7.62
N TRP A 26 -5.71 5.32 7.31
CA TRP A 26 -4.97 4.57 8.31
C TRP A 26 -3.96 5.43 9.08
N THR A 27 -3.29 6.39 8.42
CA THR A 27 -2.36 7.32 9.10
C THR A 27 -3.09 8.28 10.01
N ALA A 28 -4.26 8.78 9.60
CA ALA A 28 -5.08 9.63 10.45
C ALA A 28 -5.61 8.86 11.68
N LEU A 29 -6.06 7.63 11.49
CA LEU A 29 -6.51 6.76 12.58
C LEU A 29 -5.35 6.41 13.53
N ALA A 30 -4.18 6.05 13.01
CA ALA A 30 -3.00 5.76 13.81
C ALA A 30 -2.51 7.01 14.57
N ALA A 31 -2.49 8.19 13.94
CA ALA A 31 -2.14 9.43 14.59
C ALA A 31 -3.14 9.80 15.71
N PHE A 32 -4.43 9.60 15.50
CA PHE A 32 -5.43 9.79 16.54
C PHE A 32 -5.22 8.82 17.73
N LEU A 33 -4.99 7.52 17.47
CA LEU A 33 -4.86 6.50 18.52
C LEU A 33 -3.52 6.58 19.27
N ILE A 34 -2.42 6.89 18.56
CA ILE A 34 -1.06 6.85 19.12
C ILE A 34 -0.64 8.23 19.64
N LEU A 35 -0.97 9.30 18.92
CA LEU A 35 -0.53 10.66 19.22
C LEU A 35 -1.61 11.49 19.92
N GLY A 36 -2.87 11.03 19.93
CA GLY A 36 -4.00 11.81 20.42
C GLY A 36 -4.34 13.02 19.52
N GLU A 37 -3.88 13.04 18.26
CA GLU A 37 -4.15 14.11 17.32
C GLU A 37 -5.64 14.21 17.01
N LYS A 38 -6.23 15.41 17.21
CA LYS A 38 -7.65 15.63 16.89
C LYS A 38 -7.82 15.93 15.41
N LEU A 39 -8.74 15.22 14.77
CA LEU A 39 -9.12 15.46 13.38
C LEU A 39 -10.13 16.62 13.33
N ASP A 40 -9.88 17.61 12.49
CA ASP A 40 -10.84 18.66 12.18
C ASP A 40 -12.01 18.13 11.33
N GLN A 41 -13.06 18.94 11.13
CA GLN A 41 -14.26 18.51 10.41
C GLN A 41 -14.00 18.24 8.94
N ILE A 42 -13.16 19.06 8.30
CA ILE A 42 -12.84 18.94 6.87
C ILE A 42 -12.08 17.64 6.64
N ARG A 43 -11.10 17.36 7.49
CA ARG A 43 -10.31 16.11 7.41
C ARG A 43 -11.16 14.88 7.64
N ARG A 44 -12.08 14.90 8.61
CA ARG A 44 -13.04 13.80 8.84
C ARG A 44 -13.92 13.56 7.61
N ALA A 45 -14.42 14.62 6.97
CA ALA A 45 -15.22 14.51 5.76
C ALA A 45 -14.41 13.87 4.61
N GLY A 46 -13.16 14.30 4.37
CA GLY A 46 -12.26 13.70 3.37
C GLY A 46 -12.00 12.22 3.63
N LEU A 47 -11.70 11.83 4.87
CA LEU A 47 -11.51 10.42 5.24
C LEU A 47 -12.77 9.59 5.03
N PHE A 48 -13.96 10.15 5.25
CA PHE A 48 -15.22 9.48 4.98
C PHE A 48 -15.44 9.26 3.48
N VAL A 49 -15.07 10.23 2.63
CA VAL A 49 -15.12 10.08 1.16
C VAL A 49 -14.16 8.98 0.69
N ILE A 50 -12.93 8.94 1.20
CA ILE A 50 -11.97 7.87 0.92
C ILE A 50 -12.56 6.49 1.28
N LEU A 51 -13.21 6.40 2.44
CA LEU A 51 -13.83 5.14 2.90
C LEU A 51 -14.98 4.69 1.98
N ILE A 52 -15.81 5.61 1.52
CA ILE A 52 -16.86 5.32 0.53
C ILE A 52 -16.23 4.83 -0.78
N GLY A 53 -15.21 5.50 -1.29
CA GLY A 53 -14.52 5.11 -2.52
C GLY A 53 -13.90 3.71 -2.40
N ALA A 54 -13.23 3.41 -1.31
CA ALA A 54 -12.65 2.11 -1.05
C ALA A 54 -13.72 1.00 -0.93
N LEU A 55 -14.86 1.30 -0.28
CA LEU A 55 -16.00 0.37 -0.19
C LEU A 55 -16.62 0.10 -1.57
N LEU A 56 -16.77 1.12 -2.41
CA LEU A 56 -17.28 0.93 -3.77
C LEU A 56 -16.39 -0.01 -4.58
N VAL A 57 -15.06 0.16 -4.51
CA VAL A 57 -14.12 -0.73 -5.21
C VAL A 57 -14.13 -2.13 -4.62
N GLY A 58 -14.03 -2.24 -3.30
CA GLY A 58 -13.96 -3.53 -2.61
C GLY A 58 -15.24 -4.36 -2.74
N LEU A 59 -16.40 -3.75 -2.51
CA LEU A 59 -17.70 -4.44 -2.59
C LEU A 59 -18.07 -4.81 -4.02
N TRP A 60 -17.77 -3.94 -4.99
CA TRP A 60 -18.05 -4.27 -6.38
C TRP A 60 -17.40 -5.59 -6.80
N GLN A 61 -16.13 -5.76 -6.46
CA GLN A 61 -15.40 -6.96 -6.81
C GLN A 61 -15.96 -8.22 -6.12
N ILE A 62 -16.37 -8.09 -4.86
CA ILE A 62 -16.94 -9.21 -4.11
C ILE A 62 -18.33 -9.59 -4.62
N LEU A 63 -19.15 -8.62 -5.01
CA LEU A 63 -20.55 -8.83 -5.38
C LEU A 63 -20.75 -9.23 -6.85
N PHE A 64 -19.89 -8.75 -7.74
CA PHE A 64 -20.10 -8.85 -9.19
C PHE A 64 -19.02 -9.62 -9.95
N ASN A 65 -17.86 -9.86 -9.34
CA ASN A 65 -16.82 -10.73 -9.88
C ASN A 65 -16.67 -11.95 -8.99
N SER A 66 -17.07 -13.10 -9.54
CA SER A 66 -17.10 -14.39 -8.85
C SER A 66 -15.72 -15.06 -8.70
N ASP A 67 -14.62 -14.34 -8.87
CA ASP A 67 -13.30 -14.91 -8.70
C ASP A 67 -13.08 -15.29 -7.23
N GLU A 68 -13.08 -16.59 -6.96
CA GLU A 68 -12.88 -17.13 -5.62
C GLU A 68 -11.54 -16.68 -5.05
N GLY A 69 -11.58 -15.84 -4.03
CA GLY A 69 -10.40 -15.44 -3.26
C GLY A 69 -9.96 -13.99 -3.40
N VAL A 70 -10.57 -13.15 -4.24
CA VAL A 70 -10.24 -11.71 -4.36
C VAL A 70 -10.36 -10.97 -3.03
N TRP A 71 -11.36 -11.31 -2.21
CA TRP A 71 -11.50 -10.76 -0.86
C TRP A 71 -10.27 -10.97 0.04
N LYS A 72 -9.51 -12.08 -0.17
CA LYS A 72 -8.25 -12.32 0.56
C LYS A 72 -7.20 -11.28 0.19
N GLY A 73 -7.12 -10.95 -1.11
CA GLY A 73 -6.25 -9.86 -1.59
C GLY A 73 -6.61 -8.52 -0.97
N HIS A 74 -7.92 -8.19 -0.91
CA HIS A 74 -8.40 -6.95 -0.29
C HIS A 74 -8.04 -6.86 1.20
N ILE A 75 -8.21 -7.93 1.96
CA ILE A 75 -7.80 -7.97 3.38
C ILE A 75 -6.30 -7.76 3.52
N LEU A 76 -5.49 -8.42 2.67
CA LEU A 76 -4.03 -8.25 2.70
C LEU A 76 -3.61 -6.82 2.38
N PHE A 77 -4.26 -6.15 1.42
CA PHE A 77 -4.01 -4.74 1.12
C PHE A 77 -4.33 -3.83 2.31
N LEU A 78 -5.48 -4.01 2.94
CA LEU A 78 -5.90 -3.21 4.10
C LEU A 78 -4.98 -3.42 5.30
N ILE A 79 -4.59 -4.67 5.60
CA ILE A 79 -3.63 -4.98 6.67
C ILE A 79 -2.27 -4.35 6.36
N GLY A 80 -1.77 -4.50 5.13
CA GLY A 80 -0.49 -3.93 4.71
C GLY A 80 -0.46 -2.41 4.82
N SER A 81 -1.53 -1.74 4.39
CA SER A 81 -1.70 -0.29 4.51
C SER A 81 -1.74 0.17 5.97
N GLY A 82 -2.51 -0.53 6.81
CA GLY A 82 -2.58 -0.23 8.25
C GLY A 82 -1.24 -0.37 8.97
N LEU A 83 -0.50 -1.44 8.70
CA LEU A 83 0.84 -1.64 9.26
C LEU A 83 1.83 -0.57 8.80
N PHE A 84 1.77 -0.16 7.53
CA PHE A 84 2.61 0.91 7.01
C PHE A 84 2.26 2.27 7.61
N ALA A 85 0.98 2.53 7.86
CA ALA A 85 0.53 3.73 8.55
C ALA A 85 1.04 3.80 10.00
N VAL A 86 0.96 2.70 10.75
CA VAL A 86 1.50 2.60 12.11
C VAL A 86 3.02 2.84 12.10
N TYR A 87 3.74 2.20 11.15
CA TYR A 87 5.17 2.46 10.94
C TYR A 87 5.44 3.95 10.73
N SER A 88 4.69 4.62 9.84
CA SER A 88 4.89 6.03 9.50
C SER A 88 4.72 6.95 10.70
N VAL A 89 3.70 6.70 11.53
CA VAL A 89 3.42 7.48 12.75
C VAL A 89 4.50 7.26 13.81
N ILE A 90 4.88 6.00 14.06
CA ILE A 90 5.95 5.66 15.03
C ILE A 90 7.30 6.21 14.56
N PHE A 91 7.60 6.11 13.26
CA PHE A 91 8.82 6.66 12.67
C PHE A 91 8.90 8.18 12.89
N ARG A 92 7.79 8.91 12.69
CA ARG A 92 7.73 10.36 12.97
C ARG A 92 8.06 10.67 14.42
N GLN A 93 7.54 9.91 15.38
CA GLN A 93 7.81 10.09 16.81
C GLN A 93 9.23 9.75 17.22
N SER A 94 9.84 8.76 16.58
CA SER A 94 11.13 8.20 17.00
C SER A 94 12.30 9.17 16.85
N GLY A 95 12.15 10.24 16.06
CA GLY A 95 13.24 11.17 15.74
C GLY A 95 14.38 10.54 14.90
N LEU A 96 14.23 9.32 14.45
CA LEU A 96 15.22 8.60 13.64
C LEU A 96 15.44 9.30 12.29
N THR A 97 16.65 9.19 11.74
CA THR A 97 16.90 9.64 10.37
C THR A 97 16.20 8.73 9.36
N PRO A 98 15.88 9.20 8.14
CA PRO A 98 15.28 8.37 7.10
C PRO A 98 16.06 7.08 6.81
N LEU A 99 17.38 7.14 6.86
CA LEU A 99 18.25 5.99 6.66
C LEU A 99 18.15 4.99 7.82
N HIS A 100 18.12 5.46 9.07
CA HIS A 100 17.93 4.57 10.22
C HIS A 100 16.57 3.86 10.15
N GLY A 101 15.50 4.56 9.80
CA GLY A 101 14.18 3.96 9.62
C GLY A 101 14.18 2.88 8.55
N LEU A 102 14.83 3.13 7.40
CA LEU A 102 15.00 2.13 6.35
C LEU A 102 15.79 0.91 6.85
N LEU A 103 16.96 1.11 7.46
CA LEU A 103 17.82 0.01 7.90
C LEU A 103 17.13 -0.87 8.95
N ILE A 104 16.43 -0.28 9.91
CA ILE A 104 15.64 -1.01 10.91
C ILE A 104 14.53 -1.82 10.22
N GLY A 105 13.79 -1.19 9.29
CA GLY A 105 12.74 -1.86 8.53
C GLY A 105 13.26 -3.02 7.69
N LEU A 106 14.38 -2.84 7.01
CA LEU A 106 15.03 -3.90 6.21
C LEU A 106 15.55 -5.04 7.11
N PHE A 107 16.22 -4.71 8.21
CA PHE A 107 16.76 -5.72 9.12
C PHE A 107 15.66 -6.61 9.69
N TRP A 108 14.66 -6.02 10.33
CA TRP A 108 13.55 -6.79 10.91
C TRP A 108 12.68 -7.45 9.84
N GLY A 109 12.42 -6.74 8.74
CA GLY A 109 11.67 -7.30 7.60
C GLY A 109 12.35 -8.56 7.05
N THR A 110 13.65 -8.52 6.84
CA THR A 110 14.43 -9.66 6.34
C THR A 110 14.46 -10.79 7.37
N LEU A 111 14.66 -10.47 8.64
CA LEU A 111 14.72 -11.45 9.73
C LEU A 111 13.42 -12.26 9.87
N PHE A 112 12.27 -11.64 9.66
CA PHE A 112 10.98 -12.34 9.72
C PHE A 112 10.57 -12.98 8.39
N ILE A 113 10.86 -12.34 7.25
CA ILE A 113 10.43 -12.83 5.94
C ILE A 113 11.20 -14.07 5.50
N ILE A 114 12.51 -14.12 5.70
CA ILE A 114 13.32 -15.26 5.25
C ILE A 114 12.83 -16.59 5.88
N PRO A 115 12.64 -16.72 7.20
CA PRO A 115 12.10 -17.94 7.77
C PRO A 115 10.71 -18.30 7.22
N ILE A 116 9.83 -17.33 7.04
CA ILE A 116 8.49 -17.58 6.48
C ILE A 116 8.59 -18.13 5.05
N LEU A 117 9.43 -17.56 4.21
CA LEU A 117 9.62 -18.01 2.84
C LEU A 117 10.20 -19.44 2.78
N LEU A 118 11.20 -19.73 3.64
CA LEU A 118 11.80 -21.05 3.71
C LEU A 118 10.83 -22.12 4.21
N LEU A 119 10.03 -21.81 5.24
CA LEU A 119 9.05 -22.72 5.81
C LEU A 119 7.86 -22.96 4.89
N THR A 120 7.44 -21.98 4.11
CA THR A 120 6.30 -22.11 3.20
C THR A 120 6.67 -22.73 1.85
N GLY A 121 7.97 -22.88 1.54
CA GLY A 121 8.46 -23.43 0.27
C GLY A 121 8.03 -22.59 -0.96
N ARG A 122 7.60 -21.36 -0.77
CA ARG A 122 7.08 -20.49 -1.85
C ARG A 122 8.17 -19.84 -2.71
N VAL A 123 9.43 -20.10 -2.40
CA VAL A 123 10.55 -19.59 -3.20
C VAL A 123 10.84 -20.60 -4.30
N ASN A 124 10.44 -20.27 -5.51
CA ASN A 124 10.71 -21.09 -6.68
C ASN A 124 11.30 -20.22 -7.79
N PHE A 125 12.55 -20.45 -8.11
CA PHE A 125 13.26 -19.79 -9.21
C PHE A 125 13.29 -20.60 -10.51
N ASN A 126 12.64 -21.78 -10.53
CA ASN A 126 12.54 -22.58 -11.75
C ASN A 126 11.71 -21.79 -12.77
N ASN A 127 12.22 -21.63 -13.98
CA ASN A 127 11.59 -20.88 -15.07
C ASN A 127 11.60 -19.34 -14.96
N VAL A 128 12.40 -18.75 -14.06
CA VAL A 128 12.60 -17.29 -14.01
C VAL A 128 13.89 -16.93 -14.71
N SER A 129 13.85 -16.03 -15.70
CA SER A 129 15.05 -15.61 -16.42
C SER A 129 15.96 -14.76 -15.53
N ALA A 130 17.27 -14.80 -15.76
CA ALA A 130 18.22 -13.95 -15.05
C ALA A 130 17.94 -12.45 -15.27
N LEU A 131 17.39 -12.10 -16.44
CA LEU A 131 16.96 -10.72 -16.76
C LEU A 131 15.79 -10.28 -15.87
N ASP A 132 14.76 -11.11 -15.71
CA ASP A 132 13.61 -10.81 -14.88
C ASP A 132 14.00 -10.65 -13.40
N ILE A 133 14.92 -11.51 -12.93
CA ILE A 133 15.49 -11.36 -11.57
C ILE A 133 16.24 -10.02 -11.46
N GLY A 134 17.07 -9.69 -12.45
CA GLY A 134 17.82 -8.42 -12.47
C GLY A 134 16.89 -7.20 -12.47
N ILE A 135 15.88 -7.18 -13.32
CA ILE A 135 14.86 -6.11 -13.38
C ILE A 135 14.13 -5.99 -12.04
N THR A 136 13.72 -7.13 -11.46
CA THR A 136 13.02 -7.15 -10.16
C THR A 136 13.91 -6.61 -9.05
N ILE A 137 15.19 -6.97 -8.99
CA ILE A 137 16.14 -6.43 -8.00
C ILE A 137 16.26 -4.91 -8.17
N VAL A 138 16.45 -4.40 -9.39
CA VAL A 138 16.60 -2.98 -9.61
C VAL A 138 15.32 -2.21 -9.24
N ILE A 139 14.17 -2.63 -9.75
CA ILE A 139 12.90 -1.89 -9.55
C ILE A 139 12.40 -2.07 -8.12
N GLN A 140 12.23 -3.31 -7.65
CA GLN A 140 11.59 -3.58 -6.36
C GLN A 140 12.53 -3.32 -5.17
N SER A 141 13.82 -3.66 -5.29
CA SER A 141 14.71 -3.50 -4.15
C SER A 141 15.38 -2.13 -4.13
N LEU A 142 16.01 -1.67 -5.23
CA LEU A 142 16.75 -0.41 -5.23
C LEU A 142 15.81 0.79 -5.34
N ILE A 143 14.88 0.81 -6.32
CA ILE A 143 14.03 1.98 -6.55
C ILE A 143 12.92 2.04 -5.49
N ILE A 144 12.12 0.99 -5.34
CA ILE A 144 10.97 1.00 -4.43
C ILE A 144 11.41 0.75 -2.99
N GLY A 145 12.19 -0.31 -2.75
CA GLY A 145 12.60 -0.72 -1.39
C GLY A 145 13.52 0.30 -0.71
N ILE A 146 14.49 0.86 -1.42
CA ILE A 146 15.49 1.76 -0.83
C ILE A 146 15.14 3.22 -1.12
N LEU A 147 15.16 3.64 -2.40
CA LEU A 147 15.05 5.05 -2.75
C LEU A 147 13.69 5.64 -2.36
N ALA A 148 12.58 5.00 -2.78
CA ALA A 148 11.25 5.50 -2.47
C ALA A 148 10.97 5.50 -0.96
N THR A 149 11.46 4.50 -0.20
CA THR A 149 11.30 4.46 1.26
C THR A 149 12.09 5.57 1.95
N ILE A 150 13.32 5.86 1.50
CA ILE A 150 14.10 6.99 2.04
C ILE A 150 13.37 8.31 1.77
N LEU A 151 12.88 8.53 0.54
CA LEU A 151 12.15 9.75 0.16
C LEU A 151 10.84 9.88 0.95
N PHE A 152 10.11 8.79 1.11
CA PHE A 152 8.89 8.77 1.93
C PHE A 152 9.20 9.13 3.39
N ASN A 153 10.20 8.49 4.00
CA ASN A 153 10.61 8.79 5.36
C ASN A 153 11.08 10.24 5.54
N TYR A 154 11.74 10.80 4.51
CA TYR A 154 12.12 12.21 4.48
C TYR A 154 10.87 13.10 4.49
N GLY A 155 9.88 12.81 3.64
CA GLY A 155 8.60 13.50 3.60
C GLY A 155 7.87 13.43 4.95
N VAL A 156 7.79 12.23 5.56
CA VAL A 156 7.17 12.06 6.89
C VAL A 156 7.83 12.93 7.95
N ARG A 157 9.15 13.10 7.90
CA ARG A 157 9.86 13.99 8.85
C ARG A 157 9.61 15.47 8.60
N LEU A 158 9.52 15.88 7.34
CA LEU A 158 9.37 17.30 6.98
C LEU A 158 7.94 17.81 7.18
N ILE A 159 6.96 17.07 6.70
CA ILE A 159 5.56 17.53 6.67
C ILE A 159 4.62 16.73 7.57
N GLY A 160 5.05 15.57 8.06
CA GLY A 160 4.24 14.70 8.91
C GLY A 160 3.72 13.45 8.21
N ALA A 161 3.34 12.44 9.02
CA ALA A 161 2.90 11.15 8.51
C ALA A 161 1.55 11.25 7.78
N SER A 162 0.66 12.10 8.29
CA SER A 162 -0.70 12.27 7.79
C SER A 162 -0.71 13.02 6.45
N GLU A 163 0.05 14.09 6.35
CA GLU A 163 0.23 14.88 5.13
C GLU A 163 0.95 14.07 4.06
N MET A 164 2.00 13.33 4.45
CA MET A 164 2.71 12.45 3.52
C MET A 164 1.81 11.29 3.04
N GLY A 165 0.94 10.77 3.90
CA GLY A 165 -0.07 9.79 3.53
C GLY A 165 -1.04 10.31 2.47
N ALA A 166 -1.41 11.60 2.52
CA ALA A 166 -2.31 12.21 1.54
C ALA A 166 -1.74 12.20 0.11
N PHE A 167 -0.42 12.28 -0.07
CA PHE A 167 0.20 12.10 -1.40
C PHE A 167 -0.02 10.70 -1.97
N GLY A 168 -0.26 9.71 -1.11
CA GLY A 168 -0.63 8.36 -1.52
C GLY A 168 -1.97 8.29 -2.27
N ALA A 169 -2.84 9.29 -2.09
CA ALA A 169 -4.15 9.37 -2.76
C ALA A 169 -4.05 9.48 -4.30
N LEU A 170 -2.93 9.95 -4.86
CA LEU A 170 -2.70 9.94 -6.30
C LEU A 170 -2.42 8.54 -6.87
N THR A 171 -1.96 7.62 -6.03
CA THR A 171 -1.55 6.28 -6.45
C THR A 171 -2.67 5.45 -7.05
N PRO A 172 -3.94 5.49 -6.57
CA PRO A 172 -5.03 4.75 -7.18
C PRO A 172 -5.26 5.09 -8.67
N ILE A 173 -5.16 6.37 -9.03
CA ILE A 173 -5.30 6.80 -10.42
C ILE A 173 -4.16 6.23 -11.28
N LEU A 174 -2.92 6.34 -10.79
CA LEU A 174 -1.75 5.83 -11.50
C LEU A 174 -1.79 4.30 -11.61
N ALA A 175 -2.23 3.61 -10.57
CA ALA A 175 -2.39 2.16 -10.57
C ALA A 175 -3.48 1.71 -11.55
N MET A 176 -4.62 2.41 -11.62
CA MET A 176 -5.67 2.15 -12.59
C MET A 176 -5.15 2.33 -14.02
N LEU A 177 -4.49 3.45 -14.31
CA LEU A 177 -3.92 3.71 -15.64
C LEU A 177 -2.88 2.65 -16.00
N GLY A 178 -1.99 2.29 -15.08
CA GLY A 178 -1.01 1.22 -15.29
C GLY A 178 -1.66 -0.15 -15.52
N GLY A 179 -2.71 -0.49 -14.76
CA GLY A 179 -3.48 -1.72 -14.94
C GLY A 179 -4.12 -1.80 -16.33
N ILE A 180 -4.74 -0.71 -16.80
CA ILE A 180 -5.33 -0.64 -18.14
C ILE A 180 -4.26 -0.72 -19.23
N MET A 181 -3.17 0.05 -19.12
CA MET A 181 -2.16 0.18 -20.19
C MET A 181 -1.24 -1.04 -20.31
N PHE A 182 -0.85 -1.65 -19.19
CA PHE A 182 0.17 -2.70 -19.17
C PHE A 182 -0.38 -4.09 -18.89
N LEU A 183 -1.50 -4.19 -18.16
CA LEU A 183 -2.09 -5.47 -17.75
C LEU A 183 -3.41 -5.77 -18.48
N ASN A 184 -3.88 -4.86 -19.37
CA ASN A 184 -5.18 -4.96 -20.06
C ASN A 184 -6.36 -5.17 -19.09
N GLU A 185 -6.28 -4.59 -17.87
CA GLU A 185 -7.38 -4.65 -16.91
C GLU A 185 -8.58 -3.87 -17.42
N THR A 186 -9.77 -4.46 -17.29
CA THR A 186 -11.04 -3.76 -17.55
C THR A 186 -11.55 -3.18 -16.23
N VAL A 187 -11.67 -1.85 -16.17
CA VAL A 187 -12.14 -1.16 -14.97
C VAL A 187 -13.57 -0.66 -15.20
N PRO A 188 -14.59 -1.25 -14.55
CA PRO A 188 -15.97 -0.80 -14.66
C PRO A 188 -16.14 0.64 -14.18
N ALA A 189 -17.12 1.39 -14.74
CA ALA A 189 -17.35 2.79 -14.41
C ALA A 189 -17.53 3.05 -12.89
N ILE A 190 -18.20 2.14 -12.19
CA ILE A 190 -18.40 2.25 -10.74
C ILE A 190 -17.08 2.15 -9.96
N LYS A 191 -16.14 1.30 -10.40
CA LYS A 191 -14.78 1.26 -9.82
C LYS A 191 -14.03 2.55 -10.11
N MET A 192 -14.16 3.12 -11.32
CA MET A 192 -13.55 4.42 -11.63
C MET A 192 -14.04 5.50 -10.67
N VAL A 193 -15.36 5.57 -10.42
CA VAL A 193 -15.93 6.50 -9.42
C VAL A 193 -15.30 6.26 -8.04
N GLY A 194 -15.20 5.02 -7.59
CA GLY A 194 -14.56 4.69 -6.31
C GLY A 194 -13.08 5.11 -6.26
N ILE A 195 -12.32 4.89 -7.33
CA ILE A 195 -10.92 5.31 -7.47
C ILE A 195 -10.78 6.84 -7.35
N PHE A 196 -11.65 7.60 -8.07
CA PHE A 196 -11.63 9.06 -7.99
C PHE A 196 -12.08 9.62 -6.64
N LEU A 197 -12.94 8.92 -5.90
CA LEU A 197 -13.32 9.31 -4.54
C LEU A 197 -12.19 9.08 -3.53
N VAL A 198 -11.30 8.14 -3.81
CA VAL A 198 -10.13 7.88 -2.95
C VAL A 198 -8.98 8.84 -3.26
N ALA A 199 -8.86 9.29 -4.50
CA ALA A 199 -7.83 10.21 -4.97
C ALA A 199 -8.18 11.67 -4.68
#